data_4cf40746aff3fb0927c3946d3375eeb1
#
_entry.id   4cf40746aff3fb0927c3946d3375eeb1
#
_cell.length_a   1.000
_cell.length_b   1.000
_cell.length_c   1.000
_cell.angle_alpha   90.00
_cell.angle_beta   90.00
_cell.angle_gamma   90.00
#
_symmetry.space_group_name_H-M   'P 1'
#
loop_
_entity.id
_entity.type
_entity.pdbx_description
1 polymer ?
#
loop_
_entity_poly.entity_id
_entity_poly.type
_entity_poly.pdbx_seq_one_letter_code
_entity_poly.pdbx_strand_id
1 'polypeptide(L)'
;MEYHLRVLQPFARDPAYYASVKTEESDTPAEEGPTIHGAVRLWHYPIWPRTVLDTVAALTPAQAAELAAGLRTVAPLLEQARGNLAGSDARDLWVGGVRAFEEQVEALDALATRVRARNPREGELAAAIAEARGATARLAGWLREEAPKRTGPSGIGTAQYSWYLRHVLLVPLTWEEEVTITRRELARAHASLRLEEQRNRARPPLAAAATPEAYRALQDSSIARYLAWLRETDVLTVEPWMERALRERMHPFAPEGRRNFFFQGNHRDPLPLWTHLWHWWDNARIRLTPHPSPIRRGPLLYNVWMSRAEGGATVMEEYMMHMGLYDGSPRSREIVWIMLMNRAARGLGNLYAHANVLDMAQAGDIHV
;
A
#
# COMPACT_ATOMS: atom_id res chain seq x y z
N MET A 1 18.24 7.64 6.13
CA MET A 1 19.20 6.91 5.26
C MET A 1 20.24 6.14 6.05
N GLU A 2 21.03 6.79 6.90
CA GLU A 2 22.09 6.14 7.70
C GLU A 2 21.56 4.95 8.54
N TYR A 3 20.41 5.10 9.18
CA TYR A 3 19.77 4.03 9.92
C TYR A 3 19.47 2.80 9.04
N HIS A 4 18.94 3.00 7.83
CA HIS A 4 18.70 1.90 6.90
C HIS A 4 19.96 1.18 6.48
N LEU A 5 21.03 1.92 6.26
CA LEU A 5 22.29 1.35 5.80
C LEU A 5 23.07 0.65 6.92
N ARG A 6 23.05 1.20 8.14
CA ARG A 6 23.88 0.71 9.25
C ARG A 6 23.17 -0.19 10.24
N VAL A 7 21.85 -0.01 10.43
CA VAL A 7 21.09 -0.75 11.44
C VAL A 7 20.13 -1.75 10.80
N LEU A 8 19.23 -1.29 9.94
CA LEU A 8 18.25 -2.19 9.32
C LEU A 8 18.91 -3.11 8.29
N GLN A 9 19.87 -2.62 7.54
CA GLN A 9 20.60 -3.35 6.50
C GLN A 9 19.68 -4.24 5.63
N PRO A 10 18.61 -3.70 5.05
CA PRO A 10 17.65 -4.52 4.30
C PRO A 10 18.32 -5.28 3.16
N PHE A 11 19.34 -4.70 2.53
CA PHE A 11 20.15 -5.34 1.49
C PHE A 11 20.86 -6.62 1.94
N ALA A 12 21.14 -6.75 3.25
CA ALA A 12 21.83 -7.92 3.81
C ALA A 12 20.87 -8.91 4.50
N ARG A 13 19.58 -8.57 4.62
CA ARG A 13 18.62 -9.36 5.39
C ARG A 13 17.40 -9.81 4.61
N ASP A 14 16.90 -8.93 3.75
CA ASP A 14 15.60 -9.07 3.10
C ASP A 14 15.76 -9.35 1.60
N PRO A 15 15.48 -10.57 1.15
CA PRO A 15 15.54 -10.85 -0.28
C PRO A 15 14.57 -9.98 -1.10
N ALA A 16 13.38 -9.66 -0.58
CA ALA A 16 12.41 -8.82 -1.27
C ALA A 16 12.93 -7.40 -1.53
N TYR A 17 13.98 -6.99 -0.79
CA TYR A 17 14.72 -5.76 -1.07
C TYR A 17 15.20 -5.66 -2.51
N TYR A 18 15.51 -6.75 -3.17
CA TYR A 18 16.00 -6.82 -4.54
C TYR A 18 14.90 -7.12 -5.57
N ALA A 19 13.68 -7.34 -5.12
CA ALA A 19 12.54 -7.55 -6.00
C ALA A 19 11.98 -6.21 -6.50
N SER A 20 11.53 -6.19 -7.73
CA SER A 20 10.89 -5.02 -8.35
C SER A 20 9.38 -4.99 -8.14
N VAL A 21 8.84 -6.02 -7.53
CA VAL A 21 7.40 -6.19 -7.39
C VAL A 21 6.84 -5.20 -6.38
N LYS A 22 5.78 -4.54 -6.77
CA LYS A 22 4.89 -3.84 -5.87
C LYS A 22 4.36 -4.81 -4.84
N THR A 23 4.50 -4.47 -3.59
CA THR A 23 3.47 -4.89 -2.65
C THR A 23 2.19 -4.12 -2.99
N GLU A 24 1.05 -4.79 -3.06
CA GLU A 24 -0.26 -4.19 -3.38
C GLU A 24 -0.62 -2.99 -2.49
N GLU A 25 0.01 -2.86 -1.34
CA GLU A 25 -0.19 -1.80 -0.37
C GLU A 25 0.41 -0.44 -0.73
N SER A 26 1.19 -0.34 -1.78
CA SER A 26 1.65 0.96 -2.25
C SER A 26 0.81 1.43 -3.43
N ASP A 27 -0.45 1.66 -3.19
CA ASP A 27 -1.30 2.46 -4.07
C ASP A 27 -0.93 3.94 -4.08
N THR A 28 0.07 4.33 -3.26
CA THR A 28 0.68 5.64 -3.35
C THR A 28 1.55 5.69 -4.60
N PRO A 29 1.18 6.45 -5.62
CA PRO A 29 2.05 6.70 -6.77
C PRO A 29 3.39 7.26 -6.29
N ALA A 30 4.46 6.96 -7.01
CA ALA A 30 5.77 7.58 -6.76
C ALA A 30 5.71 9.13 -6.79
N GLU A 31 4.67 9.68 -7.38
CA GLU A 31 4.35 11.10 -7.44
C GLU A 31 3.86 11.69 -6.12
N GLU A 32 3.49 10.87 -5.14
CA GLU A 32 2.90 11.29 -3.87
C GLU A 32 3.92 11.53 -2.77
N GLY A 33 5.16 11.40 -3.08
CA GLY A 33 6.26 11.66 -2.18
C GLY A 33 6.96 10.39 -1.68
N PRO A 34 8.14 10.57 -1.12
CA PRO A 34 8.97 9.46 -0.69
C PRO A 34 8.36 8.81 0.55
N THR A 35 7.75 7.67 0.38
CA THR A 35 7.52 6.73 1.48
C THR A 35 8.83 6.00 1.80
N ILE A 36 8.95 5.36 2.96
CA ILE A 36 10.09 4.46 3.25
C ILE A 36 10.23 3.43 2.11
N HIS A 37 9.12 2.89 1.63
CA HIS A 37 9.08 2.03 0.45
C HIS A 37 9.46 2.78 -0.83
N GLY A 38 9.05 4.02 -1.00
CA GLY A 38 9.46 4.86 -2.12
C GLY A 38 10.95 5.18 -2.12
N ALA A 39 11.57 5.41 -0.96
CA ALA A 39 13.02 5.62 -0.87
C ALA A 39 13.79 4.34 -1.14
N VAL A 40 13.35 3.24 -0.60
CA VAL A 40 13.90 1.93 -0.90
C VAL A 40 13.73 1.64 -2.38
N ARG A 41 12.60 1.95 -3.00
CA ARG A 41 12.42 1.85 -4.45
C ARG A 41 13.31 2.78 -5.25
N LEU A 42 13.50 4.02 -4.85
CA LEU A 42 14.44 4.94 -5.49
C LEU A 42 15.86 4.38 -5.50
N TRP A 43 16.21 3.54 -4.54
CA TRP A 43 17.52 2.87 -4.45
C TRP A 43 17.59 1.58 -5.26
N HIS A 44 16.49 0.84 -5.37
CA HIS A 44 16.38 -0.37 -6.18
C HIS A 44 16.20 -0.09 -7.66
N TYR A 45 16.05 1.14 -7.99
CA TYR A 45 15.36 1.48 -9.17
C TYR A 45 16.08 2.37 -10.04
N PRO A 46 16.14 2.16 -11.19
CA PRO A 46 15.04 2.29 -12.11
C PRO A 46 14.84 1.10 -13.06
N ILE A 47 14.90 -0.11 -12.55
CA ILE A 47 14.77 -1.29 -13.41
C ILE A 47 13.36 -1.35 -14.04
N TRP A 48 12.37 -0.72 -13.35
CA TRP A 48 10.99 -0.79 -13.79
C TRP A 48 10.33 0.59 -13.77
N PRO A 49 10.41 1.37 -14.82
CA PRO A 49 9.49 2.47 -14.95
C PRO A 49 8.08 1.91 -14.85
N ARG A 50 7.34 2.31 -13.83
CA ARG A 50 5.94 1.89 -13.57
C ARG A 50 5.08 2.04 -14.81
N THR A 51 5.34 3.08 -15.59
CA THR A 51 4.74 3.39 -16.88
C THR A 51 4.97 2.31 -17.95
N VAL A 52 6.06 1.56 -17.92
CA VAL A 52 6.33 0.55 -18.95
C VAL A 52 5.60 -0.76 -18.70
N LEU A 53 5.34 -1.12 -17.44
CA LEU A 53 4.54 -2.30 -17.09
C LEU A 53 3.05 -2.07 -17.35
N ASP A 54 2.58 -0.83 -17.15
CA ASP A 54 1.17 -0.49 -17.25
C ASP A 54 0.79 0.11 -18.61
N THR A 55 1.71 0.79 -19.30
CA THR A 55 1.44 1.32 -20.63
C THR A 55 1.58 0.27 -21.71
N VAL A 56 0.52 0.02 -22.24
CA VAL A 56 0.26 -0.89 -23.32
C VAL A 56 0.47 -0.24 -24.69
N ALA A 57 1.03 0.96 -24.77
CA ALA A 57 1.39 1.63 -26.02
C ALA A 57 2.59 0.94 -26.68
N ALA A 58 2.66 1.00 -27.98
CA ALA A 58 3.85 0.59 -28.71
C ALA A 58 5.04 1.49 -28.25
N LEU A 59 6.13 0.86 -27.82
CA LEU A 59 7.34 1.57 -27.44
C LEU A 59 8.02 2.15 -28.68
N THR A 60 8.55 3.35 -28.56
CA THR A 60 9.51 3.83 -29.56
C THR A 60 10.80 3.02 -29.47
N PRO A 61 11.62 2.96 -30.54
CA PRO A 61 12.92 2.27 -30.48
C PRO A 61 13.82 2.76 -29.34
N ALA A 62 13.80 4.06 -29.05
CA ALA A 62 14.58 4.65 -27.94
C ALA A 62 14.08 4.13 -26.57
N GLN A 63 12.78 4.09 -26.35
CA GLN A 63 12.19 3.56 -25.12
C GLN A 63 12.46 2.05 -24.97
N ALA A 64 12.40 1.30 -26.07
CA ALA A 64 12.72 -0.12 -26.07
C ALA A 64 14.18 -0.38 -25.71
N ALA A 65 15.11 0.44 -26.27
CA ALA A 65 16.53 0.36 -25.95
C ALA A 65 16.83 0.72 -24.49
N GLU A 66 16.21 1.78 -23.97
CA GLU A 66 16.33 2.18 -22.56
C GLU A 66 15.85 1.08 -21.61
N LEU A 67 14.68 0.50 -21.90
CA LEU A 67 14.13 -0.60 -21.13
C LEU A 67 15.04 -1.84 -21.18
N ALA A 68 15.56 -2.19 -22.37
CA ALA A 68 16.49 -3.30 -22.51
C ALA A 68 17.79 -3.08 -21.71
N ALA A 69 18.33 -1.85 -21.74
CA ALA A 69 19.51 -1.51 -20.94
C ALA A 69 19.23 -1.64 -19.43
N GLY A 70 18.09 -1.17 -18.95
CA GLY A 70 17.66 -1.35 -17.57
C GLY A 70 17.52 -2.81 -17.18
N LEU A 71 16.88 -3.63 -18.01
CA LEU A 71 16.67 -5.07 -17.75
C LEU A 71 17.99 -5.86 -17.67
N ARG A 72 19.00 -5.47 -18.44
CA ARG A 72 20.33 -6.10 -18.38
C ARG A 72 21.06 -5.88 -17.06
N THR A 73 20.65 -4.90 -16.23
CA THR A 73 21.20 -4.71 -14.88
C THR A 73 20.65 -5.71 -13.86
N VAL A 74 19.58 -6.44 -14.17
CA VAL A 74 18.93 -7.37 -13.25
C VAL A 74 19.85 -8.54 -12.89
N ALA A 75 20.45 -9.19 -13.88
CA ALA A 75 21.28 -10.37 -13.62
C ALA A 75 22.45 -10.09 -12.68
N PRO A 76 23.31 -9.06 -12.91
CA PRO A 76 24.39 -8.74 -11.99
C PRO A 76 23.89 -8.26 -10.62
N LEU A 77 22.77 -7.55 -10.55
CA LEU A 77 22.16 -7.16 -9.26
C LEU A 77 21.75 -8.39 -8.44
N LEU A 78 21.11 -9.38 -9.06
CA LEU A 78 20.65 -10.56 -8.36
C LEU A 78 21.78 -11.51 -7.95
N GLU A 79 22.88 -11.52 -8.69
CA GLU A 79 24.10 -12.23 -8.27
C GLU A 79 24.74 -11.54 -7.06
N GLN A 80 24.80 -10.22 -7.05
CA GLN A 80 25.24 -9.46 -5.86
C GLN A 80 24.31 -9.71 -4.66
N ALA A 81 22.98 -9.81 -4.90
CA ALA A 81 22.00 -10.11 -3.86
C ALA A 81 22.29 -11.44 -3.15
N ARG A 82 22.65 -12.48 -3.88
CA ARG A 82 23.05 -13.77 -3.29
C ARG A 82 24.21 -13.63 -2.30
N GLY A 83 25.25 -12.88 -2.70
CA GLY A 83 26.39 -12.61 -1.83
C GLY A 83 25.99 -11.83 -0.58
N ASN A 84 25.23 -10.77 -0.74
CA ASN A 84 24.79 -9.92 0.37
C ASN A 84 23.89 -10.67 1.38
N LEU A 85 23.02 -11.55 0.90
CA LEU A 85 22.05 -12.29 1.70
C LEU A 85 22.62 -13.56 2.36
N ALA A 86 23.80 -14.02 1.99
CA ALA A 86 24.36 -15.29 2.44
C ALA A 86 24.43 -15.43 3.97
N GLY A 87 24.67 -14.33 4.69
CA GLY A 87 24.73 -14.29 6.15
C GLY A 87 23.39 -14.04 6.85
N SER A 88 22.31 -13.85 6.11
CA SER A 88 20.99 -13.59 6.69
C SER A 88 20.35 -14.86 7.22
N ASP A 89 19.72 -14.76 8.41
CA ASP A 89 18.91 -15.85 9.01
C ASP A 89 17.45 -15.39 9.26
N ALA A 90 17.01 -14.29 8.69
CA ALA A 90 15.69 -13.69 8.90
C ALA A 90 14.59 -14.51 8.20
N ARG A 91 14.07 -15.54 8.87
CA ARG A 91 13.15 -16.55 8.35
C ARG A 91 12.01 -15.99 7.50
N ASP A 92 11.18 -15.11 8.09
CA ASP A 92 9.95 -14.65 7.43
C ASP A 92 10.24 -13.70 6.26
N LEU A 93 11.34 -12.94 6.32
CA LEU A 93 11.79 -12.12 5.19
C LEU A 93 12.21 -13.00 4.01
N TRP A 94 12.81 -14.16 4.28
CA TRP A 94 13.18 -15.10 3.22
C TRP A 94 11.96 -15.78 2.61
N VAL A 95 10.96 -16.15 3.42
CA VAL A 95 9.68 -16.68 2.92
C VAL A 95 8.96 -15.64 2.05
N GLY A 96 8.90 -14.38 2.50
CA GLY A 96 8.36 -13.27 1.72
C GLY A 96 9.16 -13.03 0.43
N GLY A 97 10.48 -13.15 0.49
CA GLY A 97 11.36 -13.02 -0.66
C GLY A 97 11.11 -14.08 -1.74
N VAL A 98 10.86 -15.32 -1.37
CA VAL A 98 10.47 -16.37 -2.33
C VAL A 98 9.25 -15.94 -3.13
N ARG A 99 8.19 -15.53 -2.44
CA ARG A 99 6.96 -15.06 -3.05
C ARG A 99 7.19 -13.86 -3.97
N ALA A 100 7.92 -12.85 -3.49
CA ALA A 100 8.20 -11.64 -4.27
C ALA A 100 8.93 -11.96 -5.59
N PHE A 101 9.86 -12.90 -5.59
CA PHE A 101 10.57 -13.29 -6.81
C PHE A 101 9.76 -14.20 -7.73
N GLU A 102 8.87 -15.01 -7.21
CA GLU A 102 7.89 -15.78 -8.02
C GLU A 102 6.93 -14.81 -8.74
N GLU A 103 6.39 -13.83 -8.05
CA GLU A 103 5.55 -12.77 -8.63
C GLU A 103 6.34 -11.96 -9.68
N GLN A 104 7.63 -11.70 -9.47
CA GLN A 104 8.46 -11.03 -10.46
C GLN A 104 8.67 -11.87 -11.71
N VAL A 105 8.82 -13.19 -11.60
CA VAL A 105 8.88 -14.09 -12.79
C VAL A 105 7.60 -13.97 -13.61
N GLU A 106 6.44 -14.03 -12.95
CA GLU A 106 5.14 -13.88 -13.61
C GLU A 106 4.98 -12.51 -14.28
N ALA A 107 5.41 -11.44 -13.62
CA ALA A 107 5.40 -10.09 -14.19
C ALA A 107 6.28 -9.98 -15.45
N LEU A 108 7.46 -10.63 -15.45
CA LEU A 108 8.35 -10.68 -16.61
C LEU A 108 7.78 -11.51 -17.76
N ASP A 109 7.11 -12.63 -17.49
CA ASP A 109 6.40 -13.41 -18.46
C ASP A 109 5.23 -12.63 -19.10
N ALA A 110 4.49 -11.89 -18.30
CA ALA A 110 3.45 -10.98 -18.77
C ALA A 110 4.02 -9.84 -19.64
N LEU A 111 5.16 -9.26 -19.25
CA LEU A 111 5.88 -8.25 -20.04
C LEU A 111 6.33 -8.82 -21.38
N ALA A 112 6.96 -10.00 -21.38
CA ALA A 112 7.39 -10.67 -22.61
C ALA A 112 6.22 -10.88 -23.58
N THR A 113 5.07 -11.29 -23.06
CA THR A 113 3.86 -11.50 -23.87
C THR A 113 3.37 -10.19 -24.50
N ARG A 114 3.33 -9.10 -23.73
CA ARG A 114 2.91 -7.76 -24.21
C ARG A 114 3.89 -7.21 -25.26
N VAL A 115 5.18 -7.32 -25.00
CA VAL A 115 6.21 -6.83 -25.94
C VAL A 115 6.12 -7.60 -27.26
N ARG A 116 5.99 -8.92 -27.22
CA ARG A 116 5.84 -9.76 -28.43
C ARG A 116 4.61 -9.37 -29.24
N ALA A 117 3.49 -9.10 -28.58
CA ALA A 117 2.25 -8.72 -29.25
C ALA A 117 2.30 -7.34 -29.93
N ARG A 118 3.05 -6.39 -29.39
CA ARG A 118 3.03 -4.98 -29.81
C ARG A 118 4.30 -4.46 -30.45
N ASN A 119 5.43 -5.09 -30.15
CA ASN A 119 6.76 -4.73 -30.64
C ASN A 119 7.49 -5.98 -31.15
N PRO A 120 6.97 -6.70 -32.14
CA PRO A 120 7.51 -7.98 -32.58
C PRO A 120 8.91 -7.89 -33.21
N ARG A 121 9.38 -6.68 -33.54
CA ARG A 121 10.71 -6.42 -34.14
C ARG A 121 11.78 -6.09 -33.10
N GLU A 122 11.45 -5.92 -31.83
CA GLU A 122 12.35 -5.52 -30.74
C GLU A 122 13.07 -6.75 -30.14
N GLY A 123 13.92 -7.38 -30.95
CA GLY A 123 14.66 -8.60 -30.55
C GLY A 123 15.60 -8.39 -29.36
N GLU A 124 16.24 -7.21 -29.26
CA GLU A 124 17.09 -6.87 -28.10
C GLU A 124 16.31 -6.76 -26.80
N LEU A 125 15.13 -6.14 -26.82
CA LEU A 125 14.28 -6.04 -25.67
C LEU A 125 13.77 -7.43 -25.25
N ALA A 126 13.38 -8.26 -26.19
CA ALA A 126 12.94 -9.64 -25.91
C ALA A 126 14.07 -10.47 -25.27
N ALA A 127 15.31 -10.32 -25.76
CA ALA A 127 16.47 -10.98 -25.18
C ALA A 127 16.77 -10.47 -23.74
N ALA A 128 16.70 -9.16 -23.50
CA ALA A 128 16.91 -8.57 -22.18
C ALA A 128 15.83 -9.02 -21.17
N ILE A 129 14.57 -9.13 -21.59
CA ILE A 129 13.49 -9.68 -20.76
C ILE A 129 13.77 -11.14 -20.40
N ALA A 130 14.17 -11.95 -21.36
CA ALA A 130 14.47 -13.37 -21.15
C ALA A 130 15.65 -13.55 -20.18
N GLU A 131 16.70 -12.73 -20.30
CA GLU A 131 17.86 -12.72 -19.40
C GLU A 131 17.44 -12.36 -17.97
N ALA A 132 16.71 -11.25 -17.80
CA ALA A 132 16.21 -10.79 -16.51
C ALA A 132 15.30 -11.84 -15.85
N ARG A 133 14.39 -12.43 -16.64
CA ARG A 133 13.51 -13.50 -16.17
C ARG A 133 14.30 -14.73 -15.74
N GLY A 134 15.29 -15.15 -16.52
CA GLY A 134 16.16 -16.27 -16.18
C GLY A 134 16.94 -16.06 -14.88
N ALA A 135 17.49 -14.86 -14.68
CA ALA A 135 18.19 -14.48 -13.45
C ALA A 135 17.24 -14.47 -12.25
N THR A 136 16.04 -13.91 -12.41
CA THR A 136 14.98 -13.89 -11.39
C THR A 136 14.57 -15.31 -10.99
N ALA A 137 14.31 -16.18 -11.94
CA ALA A 137 13.93 -17.56 -11.69
C ALA A 137 15.04 -18.37 -10.96
N ARG A 138 16.31 -18.12 -11.28
CA ARG A 138 17.43 -18.76 -10.58
C ARG A 138 17.51 -18.28 -9.14
N LEU A 139 17.32 -16.99 -8.86
CA LEU A 139 17.31 -16.49 -7.50
C LEU A 139 16.09 -17.02 -6.73
N ALA A 140 14.90 -17.04 -7.31
CA ALA A 140 13.71 -17.63 -6.70
C ALA A 140 13.93 -19.11 -6.32
N GLY A 141 14.55 -19.89 -7.21
CA GLY A 141 14.91 -21.27 -6.92
C GLY A 141 15.85 -21.39 -5.73
N TRP A 142 16.93 -20.62 -5.71
CA TRP A 142 17.88 -20.59 -4.61
C TRP A 142 17.22 -20.17 -3.28
N LEU A 143 16.39 -19.11 -3.30
CA LEU A 143 15.65 -18.69 -2.10
C LEU A 143 14.74 -19.79 -1.59
N ARG A 144 14.04 -20.50 -2.47
CA ARG A 144 13.15 -21.63 -2.09
C ARG A 144 13.90 -22.77 -1.43
N GLU A 145 15.12 -23.07 -1.86
CA GLU A 145 15.97 -24.08 -1.26
C GLU A 145 16.57 -23.65 0.09
N GLU A 146 16.88 -22.37 0.23
CA GLU A 146 17.55 -21.82 1.40
C GLU A 146 16.58 -21.32 2.50
N ALA A 147 15.38 -20.81 2.14
CA ALA A 147 14.43 -20.27 3.11
C ALA A 147 14.07 -21.25 4.25
N PRO A 148 13.87 -22.57 4.02
CA PRO A 148 13.57 -23.51 5.11
C PRO A 148 14.70 -23.66 6.14
N LYS A 149 15.92 -23.25 5.80
CA LYS A 149 17.09 -23.33 6.68
C LYS A 149 17.22 -22.09 7.58
N ARG A 150 16.44 -21.05 7.33
CA ARG A 150 16.47 -19.80 8.08
C ARG A 150 15.53 -19.91 9.27
N THR A 151 16.04 -19.64 10.46
CA THR A 151 15.30 -19.82 11.71
C THR A 151 15.32 -18.58 12.61
N GLY A 152 16.12 -17.60 12.25
CA GLY A 152 16.32 -16.39 13.04
C GLY A 152 15.17 -15.38 12.93
N PRO A 153 15.20 -14.36 13.80
CA PRO A 153 14.17 -13.35 13.89
C PRO A 153 14.16 -12.44 12.66
N SER A 154 12.98 -12.10 12.21
CA SER A 154 12.76 -11.21 11.05
C SER A 154 12.52 -9.77 11.44
N GLY A 155 11.99 -9.52 12.63
CA GLY A 155 11.77 -8.18 13.18
C GLY A 155 13.06 -7.50 13.64
N ILE A 156 12.96 -6.21 13.96
CA ILE A 156 14.07 -5.38 14.43
C ILE A 156 14.18 -5.30 15.97
N GLY A 157 13.19 -5.87 16.68
CA GLY A 157 13.08 -5.80 18.13
C GLY A 157 12.51 -4.48 18.65
N THR A 158 11.98 -4.51 19.88
CA THR A 158 11.27 -3.37 20.50
C THR A 158 12.14 -2.13 20.68
N ALA A 159 13.40 -2.30 21.06
CA ALA A 159 14.32 -1.20 21.27
C ALA A 159 14.61 -0.42 19.98
N GLN A 160 14.91 -1.13 18.88
CA GLN A 160 15.15 -0.51 17.59
C GLN A 160 13.87 0.07 16.98
N TYR A 161 12.73 -0.59 17.19
CA TYR A 161 11.43 -0.07 16.75
C TYR A 161 11.11 1.26 17.46
N SER A 162 11.26 1.32 18.79
CA SER A 162 11.04 2.55 19.57
C SER A 162 12.02 3.67 19.17
N TRP A 163 13.26 3.31 18.89
CA TRP A 163 14.25 4.29 18.39
C TRP A 163 13.82 4.83 17.02
N TYR A 164 13.38 3.95 16.12
CA TYR A 164 12.92 4.32 14.78
C TYR A 164 11.69 5.23 14.81
N LEU A 165 10.70 4.92 15.65
CA LEU A 165 9.54 5.78 15.88
C LEU A 165 9.96 7.20 16.24
N ARG A 166 10.82 7.31 17.24
CA ARG A 166 11.21 8.59 17.82
C ARG A 166 12.11 9.42 16.90
N HIS A 167 13.10 8.80 16.27
CA HIS A 167 14.15 9.51 15.55
C HIS A 167 13.96 9.55 14.02
N VAL A 168 13.19 8.65 13.46
CA VAL A 168 12.92 8.60 12.02
C VAL A 168 11.52 9.06 11.70
N LEU A 169 10.51 8.50 12.38
CA LEU A 169 9.12 8.87 12.17
C LEU A 169 8.69 10.10 12.99
N LEU A 170 9.51 10.56 13.93
CA LEU A 170 9.23 11.66 14.87
C LEU A 170 7.93 11.45 15.66
N VAL A 171 7.59 10.20 15.91
CA VAL A 171 6.48 9.78 16.76
C VAL A 171 7.05 9.58 18.16
N PRO A 172 6.64 10.37 19.18
CA PRO A 172 7.25 10.37 20.51
C PRO A 172 6.73 9.22 21.38
N LEU A 173 6.58 8.04 20.80
CA LEU A 173 6.08 6.83 21.48
C LEU A 173 7.16 5.76 21.50
N THR A 174 7.03 4.85 22.46
CA THR A 174 7.72 3.56 22.46
C THR A 174 6.85 2.48 21.80
N TRP A 175 7.43 1.33 21.52
CA TRP A 175 6.69 0.17 21.01
C TRP A 175 5.56 -0.25 21.98
N GLU A 176 5.84 -0.24 23.29
CA GLU A 176 4.87 -0.62 24.32
C GLU A 176 3.71 0.35 24.41
N GLU A 177 3.98 1.63 24.23
CA GLU A 177 2.95 2.69 24.20
C GLU A 177 2.09 2.56 22.95
N GLU A 178 2.69 2.30 21.77
CA GLU A 178 1.92 2.03 20.55
C GLU A 178 1.05 0.79 20.65
N VAL A 179 1.57 -0.31 21.21
CA VAL A 179 0.77 -1.51 21.48
C VAL A 179 -0.42 -1.20 22.39
N THR A 180 -0.19 -0.41 23.45
CA THR A 180 -1.25 -0.03 24.39
C THR A 180 -2.33 0.80 23.71
N ILE A 181 -1.93 1.80 22.92
CA ILE A 181 -2.85 2.66 22.17
C ILE A 181 -3.62 1.83 21.14
N THR A 182 -2.95 1.01 20.37
CA THR A 182 -3.57 0.21 19.30
C THR A 182 -4.55 -0.84 19.83
N ARG A 183 -4.21 -1.49 20.97
CA ARG A 183 -5.16 -2.37 21.69
C ARG A 183 -6.40 -1.64 22.15
N ARG A 184 -6.23 -0.45 22.70
CA ARG A 184 -7.34 0.40 23.13
C ARG A 184 -8.22 0.79 21.94
N GLU A 185 -7.62 1.18 20.81
CA GLU A 185 -8.37 1.53 19.61
C GLU A 185 -9.12 0.33 19.03
N LEU A 186 -8.52 -0.85 19.03
CA LEU A 186 -9.21 -2.08 18.62
C LEU A 186 -10.43 -2.35 19.50
N ALA A 187 -10.27 -2.28 20.82
CA ALA A 187 -11.38 -2.48 21.78
C ALA A 187 -12.47 -1.42 21.62
N ARG A 188 -12.08 -0.15 21.40
CA ARG A 188 -13.00 0.96 21.16
C ARG A 188 -13.80 0.75 19.88
N ALA A 189 -13.15 0.41 18.80
CA ALA A 189 -13.77 0.18 17.50
C ALA A 189 -14.76 -1.01 17.57
N HIS A 190 -14.35 -2.11 18.21
CA HIS A 190 -15.20 -3.28 18.41
C HIS A 190 -16.47 -2.93 19.24
N ALA A 191 -16.31 -2.25 20.37
CA ALA A 191 -17.44 -1.83 21.20
C ALA A 191 -18.37 -0.88 20.44
N SER A 192 -17.83 0.07 19.70
CA SER A 192 -18.58 1.01 18.88
C SER A 192 -19.34 0.32 17.75
N LEU A 193 -18.72 -0.65 17.07
CA LEU A 193 -19.39 -1.46 16.06
C LEU A 193 -20.61 -2.19 16.66
N ARG A 194 -20.44 -2.85 17.80
CA ARG A 194 -21.54 -3.57 18.47
C ARG A 194 -22.70 -2.64 18.84
N LEU A 195 -22.40 -1.40 19.24
CA LEU A 195 -23.43 -0.39 19.52
C LEU A 195 -24.17 0.05 18.25
N GLU A 196 -23.46 0.27 17.14
CA GLU A 196 -24.09 0.63 15.85
C GLU A 196 -24.92 -0.53 15.30
N GLU A 197 -24.45 -1.77 15.35
CA GLU A 197 -25.22 -2.97 14.98
C GLU A 197 -26.52 -3.07 15.80
N GLN A 198 -26.44 -2.84 17.11
CA GLN A 198 -27.62 -2.85 17.99
C GLN A 198 -28.62 -1.73 17.65
N ARG A 199 -28.12 -0.53 17.35
CA ARG A 199 -28.97 0.60 16.93
C ARG A 199 -29.64 0.31 15.59
N ASN A 200 -28.95 -0.35 14.69
CA ASN A 200 -29.41 -0.64 13.34
C ASN A 200 -30.10 -2.01 13.21
N ARG A 201 -30.32 -2.77 14.29
CA ARG A 201 -30.81 -4.16 14.23
C ARG A 201 -32.14 -4.33 13.46
N ALA A 202 -32.98 -3.29 13.43
CA ALA A 202 -34.25 -3.30 12.70
C ALA A 202 -34.12 -2.83 11.23
N ARG A 203 -32.92 -2.39 10.81
CA ARG A 203 -32.68 -1.94 9.45
C ARG A 203 -32.11 -3.08 8.60
N PRO A 204 -32.47 -3.19 7.31
CA PRO A 204 -31.87 -4.19 6.44
C PRO A 204 -30.36 -3.95 6.32
N PRO A 205 -29.56 -5.01 6.13
CA PRO A 205 -28.13 -4.87 5.78
C PRO A 205 -27.94 -4.10 4.47
N LEU A 206 -26.79 -3.45 4.33
CA LEU A 206 -26.42 -2.82 3.06
C LEU A 206 -26.17 -3.90 2.01
N ALA A 207 -26.93 -3.87 0.92
CA ALA A 207 -26.72 -4.76 -0.21
C ALA A 207 -25.49 -4.30 -1.02
N ALA A 208 -24.66 -5.26 -1.44
CA ALA A 208 -23.56 -4.97 -2.33
C ALA A 208 -24.07 -4.77 -3.77
N ALA A 209 -23.49 -3.82 -4.49
CA ALA A 209 -23.73 -3.66 -5.92
C ALA A 209 -23.37 -4.96 -6.66
N ALA A 210 -24.30 -5.48 -7.46
CA ALA A 210 -24.19 -6.77 -8.10
C ALA A 210 -23.64 -6.69 -9.53
N THR A 211 -23.68 -5.53 -10.18
CA THR A 211 -23.21 -5.34 -11.57
C THR A 211 -22.25 -4.14 -11.67
N PRO A 212 -21.42 -4.09 -12.73
CA PRO A 212 -20.56 -2.95 -13.01
C PRO A 212 -21.31 -1.61 -13.06
N GLU A 213 -22.49 -1.60 -13.70
CA GLU A 213 -23.32 -0.40 -13.87
C GLU A 213 -23.86 0.08 -12.52
N ALA A 214 -24.37 -0.85 -11.70
CA ALA A 214 -24.89 -0.53 -10.36
C ALA A 214 -23.76 -0.02 -9.46
N TYR A 215 -22.57 -0.62 -9.53
CA TYR A 215 -21.42 -0.17 -8.76
C TYR A 215 -20.94 1.21 -9.20
N ARG A 216 -20.90 1.46 -10.50
CA ARG A 216 -20.57 2.77 -11.05
C ARG A 216 -21.55 3.85 -10.57
N ALA A 217 -22.85 3.57 -10.68
CA ALA A 217 -23.88 4.50 -10.22
C ALA A 217 -23.80 4.75 -8.70
N LEU A 218 -23.49 3.72 -7.91
CA LEU A 218 -23.28 3.84 -6.47
C LEU A 218 -22.11 4.76 -6.13
N GLN A 219 -20.98 4.63 -6.82
CA GLN A 219 -19.82 5.50 -6.65
C GLN A 219 -20.16 6.96 -7.05
N ASP A 220 -20.77 7.17 -8.23
CA ASP A 220 -21.16 8.49 -8.73
C ASP A 220 -22.10 9.21 -7.76
N SER A 221 -23.16 8.53 -7.30
CA SER A 221 -24.12 9.10 -6.36
C SER A 221 -23.50 9.40 -5.00
N SER A 222 -22.60 8.55 -4.55
CA SER A 222 -21.90 8.70 -3.28
C SER A 222 -20.95 9.92 -3.29
N ILE A 223 -20.20 10.14 -4.38
CA ILE A 223 -19.36 11.34 -4.56
C ILE A 223 -20.23 12.59 -4.56
N ALA A 224 -21.32 12.58 -5.33
CA ALA A 224 -22.25 13.74 -5.40
C ALA A 224 -22.83 14.08 -4.03
N ARG A 225 -23.28 13.05 -3.27
CA ARG A 225 -23.79 13.20 -1.90
C ARG A 225 -22.75 13.78 -0.95
N TYR A 226 -21.53 13.27 -1.00
CA TYR A 226 -20.43 13.75 -0.15
C TYR A 226 -20.12 15.23 -0.39
N LEU A 227 -19.96 15.63 -1.64
CA LEU A 227 -19.67 17.02 -1.99
C LEU A 227 -20.84 17.96 -1.70
N ALA A 228 -22.08 17.52 -1.89
CA ALA A 228 -23.26 18.29 -1.52
C ALA A 228 -23.32 18.54 -0.02
N TRP A 229 -23.12 17.48 0.78
CA TRP A 229 -23.08 17.56 2.23
C TRP A 229 -21.97 18.49 2.75
N LEU A 230 -20.76 18.43 2.15
CA LEU A 230 -19.66 19.34 2.51
C LEU A 230 -20.01 20.81 2.25
N ARG A 231 -20.70 21.10 1.13
CA ARG A 231 -21.13 22.47 0.79
C ARG A 231 -22.24 22.97 1.73
N GLU A 232 -23.14 22.09 2.12
CA GLU A 232 -24.26 22.42 3.02
C GLU A 232 -23.77 22.68 4.46
N THR A 233 -22.85 21.88 4.93
CA THR A 233 -22.40 21.94 6.33
C THR A 233 -21.19 22.84 6.57
N ASP A 234 -20.50 23.27 5.52
CA ASP A 234 -19.25 24.05 5.57
C ASP A 234 -18.18 23.45 6.50
N VAL A 235 -18.20 22.12 6.68
CA VAL A 235 -17.21 21.39 7.48
C VAL A 235 -15.83 21.46 6.82
N LEU A 236 -15.81 21.54 5.50
CA LEU A 236 -14.61 21.63 4.69
C LEU A 236 -14.91 22.42 3.42
N THR A 237 -14.07 23.40 3.09
CA THR A 237 -14.18 24.17 1.84
C THR A 237 -14.04 23.24 0.63
N VAL A 238 -15.05 23.27 -0.24
CA VAL A 238 -15.07 22.45 -1.46
C VAL A 238 -14.48 23.23 -2.63
N GLU A 239 -13.29 22.85 -3.03
CA GLU A 239 -12.58 23.43 -4.17
C GLU A 239 -13.07 22.82 -5.51
N PRO A 240 -13.00 23.56 -6.62
CA PRO A 240 -13.52 23.09 -7.93
C PRO A 240 -12.88 21.78 -8.44
N TRP A 241 -11.65 21.50 -8.04
CA TRP A 241 -10.89 20.31 -8.47
C TRP A 241 -11.19 19.06 -7.65
N MET A 242 -11.84 19.18 -6.47
CA MET A 242 -12.02 18.06 -5.53
C MET A 242 -12.89 16.95 -6.10
N GLU A 243 -13.95 17.30 -6.83
CA GLU A 243 -14.82 16.30 -7.48
C GLU A 243 -14.04 15.47 -8.50
N ARG A 244 -13.27 16.13 -9.35
CA ARG A 244 -12.45 15.45 -10.36
C ARG A 244 -11.44 14.51 -9.70
N ALA A 245 -10.78 14.94 -8.63
CA ALA A 245 -9.81 14.14 -7.91
C ALA A 245 -10.42 12.83 -7.34
N LEU A 246 -11.67 12.86 -6.85
CA LEU A 246 -12.37 11.64 -6.42
C LEU A 246 -12.76 10.76 -7.61
N ARG A 247 -13.29 11.37 -8.69
CA ARG A 247 -13.72 10.59 -9.88
C ARG A 247 -12.56 9.88 -10.57
N GLU A 248 -11.37 10.43 -10.55
CA GLU A 248 -10.14 9.80 -11.05
C GLU A 248 -9.74 8.55 -10.23
N ARG A 249 -10.33 8.37 -9.04
CA ARG A 249 -10.07 7.25 -8.13
C ARG A 249 -11.24 6.26 -8.03
N MET A 250 -12.23 6.38 -8.91
CA MET A 250 -13.29 5.39 -8.98
C MET A 250 -12.72 4.03 -9.35
N HIS A 251 -13.10 3.02 -8.58
CA HIS A 251 -12.61 1.66 -8.78
C HIS A 251 -13.44 0.89 -9.80
N PRO A 252 -12.83 -0.02 -10.57
CA PRO A 252 -13.56 -0.95 -11.40
C PRO A 252 -14.38 -1.92 -10.52
N PHE A 253 -15.46 -2.46 -11.10
CA PHE A 253 -16.24 -3.50 -10.43
C PHE A 253 -15.40 -4.76 -10.21
N ALA A 254 -15.47 -5.31 -9.01
CA ALA A 254 -14.91 -6.61 -8.68
C ALA A 254 -16.01 -7.63 -8.41
N PRO A 255 -16.02 -8.81 -9.06
CA PRO A 255 -16.92 -9.91 -8.70
C PRO A 255 -16.74 -10.32 -7.25
N GLU A 256 -17.80 -10.82 -6.59
CA GLU A 256 -17.78 -11.11 -5.15
C GLU A 256 -16.59 -11.96 -4.70
N GLY A 257 -16.27 -13.03 -5.40
CA GLY A 257 -15.14 -13.91 -5.07
C GLY A 257 -13.74 -13.32 -5.31
N ARG A 258 -13.64 -12.07 -5.82
CA ARG A 258 -12.39 -11.34 -6.03
C ARG A 258 -12.30 -10.05 -5.21
N ARG A 259 -13.28 -9.80 -4.34
CA ARG A 259 -13.28 -8.62 -3.48
C ARG A 259 -12.37 -8.84 -2.28
N ASN A 260 -11.35 -8.00 -2.14
CA ASN A 260 -10.61 -7.91 -0.89
C ASN A 260 -11.48 -7.25 0.21
N PHE A 261 -10.94 -7.14 1.41
CA PHE A 261 -11.63 -6.56 2.55
C PHE A 261 -12.24 -5.17 2.25
N PHE A 262 -11.47 -4.27 1.67
CA PHE A 262 -11.93 -2.90 1.37
C PHE A 262 -13.01 -2.90 0.28
N PHE A 263 -12.86 -3.71 -0.76
CA PHE A 263 -13.87 -3.84 -1.81
C PHE A 263 -15.19 -4.44 -1.32
N GLN A 264 -15.17 -5.27 -0.28
CA GLN A 264 -16.42 -5.74 0.35
C GLN A 264 -17.23 -4.57 0.92
N GLY A 265 -16.58 -3.63 1.61
CA GLY A 265 -17.21 -2.41 2.11
C GLY A 265 -17.64 -1.48 0.97
N ASN A 266 -16.75 -1.20 0.02
CA ASN A 266 -16.99 -0.24 -1.06
C ASN A 266 -18.15 -0.63 -1.99
N HIS A 267 -18.38 -1.93 -2.21
CA HIS A 267 -19.53 -2.38 -3.00
C HIS A 267 -20.86 -2.22 -2.27
N ARG A 268 -20.85 -1.99 -0.96
CA ARG A 268 -22.03 -1.72 -0.14
C ARG A 268 -22.28 -0.23 0.05
N ASP A 269 -21.28 0.50 0.45
CA ASP A 269 -21.26 1.98 0.47
C ASP A 269 -19.81 2.46 0.30
N PRO A 270 -19.46 3.12 -0.81
CA PRO A 270 -18.13 3.67 -1.02
C PRO A 270 -17.88 4.98 -0.27
N LEU A 271 -18.88 5.55 0.41
CA LEU A 271 -18.74 6.84 1.08
C LEU A 271 -17.61 6.87 2.13
N PRO A 272 -17.40 5.84 2.97
CA PRO A 272 -16.24 5.79 3.87
C PRO A 272 -14.90 5.86 3.12
N LEU A 273 -14.81 5.25 1.93
CA LEU A 273 -13.61 5.36 1.10
C LEU A 273 -13.39 6.80 0.62
N TRP A 274 -14.44 7.51 0.20
CA TRP A 274 -14.28 8.90 -0.24
C TRP A 274 -13.78 9.81 0.88
N THR A 275 -14.15 9.57 2.11
CA THR A 275 -13.61 10.32 3.25
C THR A 275 -12.15 9.97 3.51
N HIS A 276 -11.75 8.71 3.32
CA HIS A 276 -10.35 8.28 3.40
C HIS A 276 -9.48 8.90 2.30
N LEU A 277 -10.03 9.17 1.12
CA LEU A 277 -9.28 9.82 0.03
C LEU A 277 -8.92 11.28 0.32
N TRP A 278 -9.03 11.75 1.56
CA TRP A 278 -8.48 13.02 2.04
C TRP A 278 -7.03 13.22 1.61
N HIS A 279 -6.19 12.20 1.68
CA HIS A 279 -4.79 12.30 1.26
C HIS A 279 -4.65 12.56 -0.25
N TRP A 280 -5.59 12.12 -1.10
CA TRP A 280 -5.61 12.47 -2.52
C TRP A 280 -5.95 13.93 -2.76
N TRP A 281 -6.85 14.47 -1.97
CA TRP A 281 -7.14 15.89 -1.98
C TRP A 281 -5.95 16.72 -1.49
N ASP A 282 -5.26 16.27 -0.45
CA ASP A 282 -4.05 16.95 0.04
C ASP A 282 -2.95 16.95 -1.03
N ASN A 283 -2.75 15.84 -1.73
CA ASN A 283 -1.83 15.74 -2.86
C ASN A 283 -2.22 16.66 -4.02
N ALA A 284 -3.49 16.66 -4.40
CA ALA A 284 -3.98 17.56 -5.45
C ALA A 284 -3.79 19.03 -5.04
N ARG A 285 -4.08 19.38 -3.80
CA ARG A 285 -3.84 20.72 -3.25
C ARG A 285 -2.36 21.13 -3.30
N ILE A 286 -1.46 20.23 -2.92
CA ILE A 286 0.00 20.46 -2.99
C ILE A 286 0.43 20.82 -4.42
N ARG A 287 -0.13 20.16 -5.43
CA ARG A 287 0.19 20.42 -6.84
C ARG A 287 -0.48 21.67 -7.41
N LEU A 288 -1.76 21.88 -7.10
CA LEU A 288 -2.57 22.92 -7.73
C LEU A 288 -2.48 24.28 -7.03
N THR A 289 -2.33 24.26 -5.71
CA THR A 289 -2.27 25.47 -4.87
C THR A 289 -1.13 25.35 -3.85
N PRO A 290 0.14 25.29 -4.30
CA PRO A 290 1.26 25.05 -3.41
C PRO A 290 1.39 26.16 -2.36
N HIS A 291 1.51 25.77 -1.10
CA HIS A 291 1.71 26.71 0.00
C HIS A 291 3.12 27.34 -0.07
N PRO A 292 3.29 28.64 0.28
CA PRO A 292 4.60 29.29 0.29
C PRO A 292 5.65 28.57 1.16
N SER A 293 5.24 28.03 2.31
CA SER A 293 6.15 27.24 3.16
C SER A 293 6.52 25.91 2.49
N PRO A 294 7.81 25.59 2.37
CA PRO A 294 8.27 24.34 1.79
C PRO A 294 7.82 23.11 2.58
N ILE A 295 7.64 23.22 3.90
CA ILE A 295 7.14 22.13 4.74
C ILE A 295 5.69 21.78 4.39
N ARG A 296 4.87 22.78 4.09
CA ARG A 296 3.43 22.60 3.83
C ARG A 296 3.10 22.30 2.36
N ARG A 297 4.00 22.60 1.44
CA ARG A 297 3.78 22.41 -0.01
C ARG A 297 4.30 21.08 -0.55
N GLY A 298 4.92 20.25 0.27
CA GLY A 298 5.45 18.98 -0.20
C GLY A 298 5.76 18.02 0.94
N PRO A 299 5.86 16.73 0.64
CA PRO A 299 6.25 15.70 1.59
C PRO A 299 7.78 15.70 1.75
N LEU A 300 8.31 16.62 2.53
CA LEU A 300 9.76 16.76 2.70
C LEU A 300 10.40 15.63 3.49
N LEU A 301 9.62 15.00 4.39
CA LEU A 301 10.09 13.92 5.26
C LEU A 301 9.10 12.76 5.21
N TYR A 302 9.58 11.54 5.18
CA TYR A 302 8.78 10.32 5.18
C TYR A 302 7.76 10.26 6.31
N ASN A 303 8.22 10.54 7.54
CA ASN A 303 7.42 10.53 8.73
C ASN A 303 6.27 11.54 8.68
N VAL A 304 6.54 12.75 8.20
CA VAL A 304 5.50 13.78 8.02
C VAL A 304 4.48 13.31 7.00
N TRP A 305 4.93 12.70 5.91
CA TRP A 305 4.05 12.17 4.88
C TRP A 305 3.17 11.05 5.42
N MET A 306 3.73 10.04 6.08
CA MET A 306 2.97 8.92 6.64
C MET A 306 1.91 9.39 7.63
N SER A 307 2.27 10.23 8.60
CA SER A 307 1.35 10.76 9.60
C SER A 307 0.29 11.68 8.99
N ARG A 308 0.67 12.50 8.01
CA ARG A 308 -0.22 13.46 7.36
C ARG A 308 -1.16 12.79 6.37
N ALA A 309 -0.64 11.88 5.53
CA ALA A 309 -1.42 11.21 4.51
C ALA A 309 -2.31 10.13 5.13
N GLU A 310 -1.72 9.04 5.59
CA GLU A 310 -2.48 7.88 6.05
C GLU A 310 -3.14 8.10 7.40
N GLY A 311 -2.45 8.73 8.34
CA GLY A 311 -3.03 9.10 9.64
C GLY A 311 -4.17 10.10 9.49
N GLY A 312 -3.99 11.13 8.67
CA GLY A 312 -5.03 12.12 8.35
C GLY A 312 -6.23 11.48 7.67
N ALA A 313 -6.00 10.61 6.68
CA ALA A 313 -7.08 9.91 5.97
C ALA A 313 -7.91 9.02 6.92
N THR A 314 -7.26 8.30 7.83
CA THR A 314 -7.94 7.47 8.83
C THR A 314 -8.77 8.31 9.80
N VAL A 315 -8.24 9.45 10.27
CA VAL A 315 -8.98 10.39 11.12
C VAL A 315 -10.19 10.95 10.39
N MET A 316 -10.09 11.27 9.10
CA MET A 316 -11.20 11.83 8.33
C MET A 316 -12.40 10.89 8.21
N GLU A 317 -12.20 9.57 8.16
CA GLU A 317 -13.31 8.61 8.17
C GLU A 317 -14.18 8.77 9.43
N GLU A 318 -13.56 8.78 10.59
CA GLU A 318 -14.25 8.91 11.86
C GLU A 318 -14.76 10.35 12.10
N TYR A 319 -13.97 11.36 11.73
CA TYR A 319 -14.35 12.76 11.84
C TYR A 319 -15.65 13.05 11.08
N MET A 320 -15.73 12.68 9.80
CA MET A 320 -16.91 12.87 8.97
C MET A 320 -18.13 12.09 9.51
N MET A 321 -17.89 10.92 10.10
CA MET A 321 -18.93 10.16 10.78
C MET A 321 -19.52 10.92 11.98
N HIS A 322 -18.69 11.53 12.80
CA HIS A 322 -19.14 12.31 13.96
C HIS A 322 -19.78 13.64 13.55
N MET A 323 -19.41 14.18 12.40
CA MET A 323 -20.03 15.39 11.84
C MET A 323 -21.40 15.15 11.18
N GLY A 324 -21.89 13.90 11.15
CA GLY A 324 -23.25 13.58 10.67
C GLY A 324 -23.35 13.15 9.21
N LEU A 325 -22.24 12.95 8.51
CA LEU A 325 -22.25 12.54 7.08
C LEU A 325 -23.12 11.29 6.81
N TYR A 326 -23.21 10.38 7.77
CA TYR A 326 -23.92 9.11 7.64
C TYR A 326 -25.32 9.10 8.30
N ASP A 327 -25.88 10.25 8.73
CA ASP A 327 -27.16 10.28 9.41
C ASP A 327 -28.30 9.75 8.54
N GLY A 328 -28.23 9.99 7.23
CA GLY A 328 -29.15 9.41 6.23
C GLY A 328 -28.89 7.94 5.88
N SER A 329 -27.73 7.39 6.26
CA SER A 329 -27.31 6.00 5.99
C SER A 329 -26.60 5.40 7.21
N PRO A 330 -27.32 5.16 8.32
CA PRO A 330 -26.69 4.81 9.61
C PRO A 330 -25.88 3.51 9.60
N ARG A 331 -26.18 2.56 8.69
CA ARG A 331 -25.37 1.35 8.54
C ARG A 331 -23.97 1.61 7.95
N SER A 332 -23.77 2.74 7.28
CA SER A 332 -22.43 3.14 6.79
C SER A 332 -21.46 3.43 7.94
N ARG A 333 -21.96 3.78 9.12
CA ARG A 333 -21.17 3.94 10.35
C ARG A 333 -20.53 2.62 10.79
N GLU A 334 -21.23 1.49 10.55
CA GLU A 334 -20.69 0.16 10.83
C GLU A 334 -19.44 -0.11 9.96
N ILE A 335 -19.44 0.33 8.69
CA ILE A 335 -18.29 0.18 7.80
C ILE A 335 -17.08 0.95 8.34
N VAL A 336 -17.26 2.18 8.82
CA VAL A 336 -16.17 2.97 9.42
C VAL A 336 -15.53 2.23 10.59
N TRP A 337 -16.35 1.70 11.51
CA TRP A 337 -15.84 0.93 12.65
C TRP A 337 -15.17 -0.38 12.26
N ILE A 338 -15.69 -1.09 11.26
CA ILE A 338 -15.08 -2.29 10.70
C ILE A 338 -13.71 -1.97 10.10
N MET A 339 -13.58 -0.87 9.35
CA MET A 339 -12.30 -0.43 8.78
C MET A 339 -11.29 -0.06 9.87
N LEU A 340 -11.72 0.64 10.91
CA LEU A 340 -10.84 0.97 12.04
C LEU A 340 -10.40 -0.28 12.81
N MET A 341 -11.30 -1.24 13.05
CA MET A 341 -10.95 -2.53 13.65
C MET A 341 -9.88 -3.27 12.85
N ASN A 342 -10.08 -3.37 11.54
CA ASN A 342 -9.11 -4.03 10.66
C ASN A 342 -7.73 -3.36 10.73
N ARG A 343 -7.68 -2.02 10.68
CA ARG A 343 -6.43 -1.27 10.79
C ARG A 343 -5.73 -1.48 12.13
N ALA A 344 -6.49 -1.45 13.23
CA ALA A 344 -5.94 -1.67 14.56
C ALA A 344 -5.44 -3.12 14.74
N ALA A 345 -6.19 -4.11 14.26
CA ALA A 345 -5.75 -5.51 14.28
C ALA A 345 -4.48 -5.72 13.46
N ARG A 346 -4.45 -5.19 12.22
CA ARG A 346 -3.26 -5.22 11.35
C ARG A 346 -2.08 -4.50 11.99
N GLY A 347 -2.31 -3.35 12.61
CA GLY A 347 -1.29 -2.60 13.36
C GLY A 347 -0.69 -3.42 14.49
N LEU A 348 -1.51 -4.12 15.28
CA LEU A 348 -1.02 -5.03 16.34
C LEU A 348 -0.21 -6.18 15.76
N GLY A 349 -0.67 -6.84 14.71
CA GLY A 349 0.08 -7.89 14.03
C GLY A 349 1.47 -7.40 13.60
N ASN A 350 1.54 -6.22 12.97
CA ASN A 350 2.80 -5.60 12.57
C ASN A 350 3.70 -5.28 13.77
N LEU A 351 3.17 -4.69 14.83
CA LEU A 351 3.92 -4.37 16.05
C LEU A 351 4.54 -5.62 16.66
N TYR A 352 3.79 -6.71 16.75
CA TYR A 352 4.29 -7.97 17.31
C TYR A 352 5.31 -8.65 16.41
N ALA A 353 5.11 -8.65 15.09
CA ALA A 353 6.07 -9.19 14.12
C ALA A 353 7.40 -8.41 14.17
N HIS A 354 7.35 -7.08 14.17
CA HIS A 354 8.56 -6.25 14.28
C HIS A 354 9.32 -6.41 15.59
N ALA A 355 8.61 -6.72 16.67
CA ALA A 355 9.20 -7.00 17.99
C ALA A 355 9.71 -8.44 18.15
N ASN A 356 9.51 -9.30 17.17
CA ASN A 356 9.77 -10.76 17.25
C ASN A 356 8.96 -11.45 18.36
N VAL A 357 7.79 -10.93 18.71
CA VAL A 357 6.84 -11.55 19.64
C VAL A 357 6.03 -12.63 18.94
N LEU A 358 5.66 -12.37 17.68
CA LEU A 358 4.98 -13.30 16.78
C LEU A 358 5.78 -13.45 15.49
N ASP A 359 5.70 -14.62 14.86
CA ASP A 359 6.11 -14.78 13.48
C ASP A 359 5.04 -14.21 12.53
N MET A 360 5.34 -14.15 11.23
CA MET A 360 4.43 -13.55 10.24
C MET A 360 3.12 -14.35 10.09
N ALA A 361 3.14 -15.67 10.29
CA ALA A 361 1.93 -16.48 10.22
C ALA A 361 1.01 -16.15 11.41
N GLN A 362 1.56 -16.15 12.62
CA GLN A 362 0.84 -15.79 13.84
C GLN A 362 0.34 -14.32 13.80
N ALA A 363 1.14 -13.41 13.26
CA ALA A 363 0.72 -12.03 13.05
C ALA A 363 -0.44 -11.93 12.05
N GLY A 364 -0.45 -12.78 11.02
CA GLY A 364 -1.56 -12.91 10.07
C GLY A 364 -2.87 -13.34 10.74
N ASP A 365 -2.81 -14.26 11.70
CA ASP A 365 -3.99 -14.74 12.42
C ASP A 365 -4.71 -13.66 13.24
N ILE A 366 -4.05 -12.54 13.54
CA ILE A 366 -4.69 -11.39 14.21
C ILE A 366 -5.64 -10.65 13.27
N HIS A 367 -5.46 -10.80 11.95
CA HIS A 367 -6.28 -10.12 10.93
C HIS A 367 -7.59 -10.87 10.61
N VAL A 368 -7.69 -12.14 10.97
CA VAL A 368 -8.83 -13.00 10.69
C VAL A 368 -9.79 -13.02 11.87
#